data_d580ecf0dc78f532ff8389b1c6c87730
#
_entry.id   d580ecf0dc78f532ff8389b1c6c87730
#
_cell.length_a   1.000
_cell.length_b   1.000
_cell.length_c   1.000
_cell.angle_alpha   90.00
_cell.angle_beta   90.00
_cell.angle_gamma   90.00
#
_symmetry.space_group_name_H-M   'P 1'
#
loop_
_entity.id
_entity.type
_entity.pdbx_description
1 polymer ?
#
loop_
_entity_poly.entity_id
_entity_poly.type
_entity_poly.pdbx_seq_one_letter_code
_entity_poly.pdbx_strand_id
1 'polypeptide(L)'
;MNKFLSEEFIAQWATTQRPKLGNSSGMVVAKIEGAPDGKIAVTALIEEGDITEVYLGSGRGRDLELTIPYDLAIDLFRHSADPAVEYMKGRLKMSGDMALWLEVLPVWRSRVMDNKEPELANHTEF
;
A
#
# COMPACT_ATOMS: atom_id res chain seq x y z
N MET A 1 -1.79 4.86 -20.47
CA MET A 1 -2.07 4.70 -19.03
C MET A 1 -1.69 3.29 -18.58
N ASN A 2 -1.13 3.18 -17.41
CA ASN A 2 -0.78 1.87 -16.85
C ASN A 2 -1.99 1.29 -16.11
N LYS A 3 -2.18 -0.02 -16.24
CA LYS A 3 -3.22 -0.71 -15.48
C LYS A 3 -2.82 -0.74 -14.00
N PHE A 4 -3.78 -0.48 -13.10
CA PHE A 4 -3.56 -0.50 -11.66
C PHE A 4 -2.98 -1.85 -11.20
N LEU A 5 -1.89 -1.80 -10.44
CA LEU A 5 -1.14 -2.96 -9.93
C LEU A 5 -0.49 -3.84 -11.02
N SER A 6 -0.29 -3.31 -12.22
CA SER A 6 0.55 -3.96 -13.24
C SER A 6 2.04 -3.74 -12.92
N GLU A 7 2.91 -4.48 -13.60
CA GLU A 7 4.36 -4.27 -13.43
C GLU A 7 4.77 -2.85 -13.77
N GLU A 8 4.21 -2.27 -14.82
CA GLU A 8 4.47 -0.89 -15.23
C GLU A 8 3.98 0.10 -14.19
N PHE A 9 2.80 -0.14 -13.61
CA PHE A 9 2.27 0.69 -12.53
C PHE A 9 3.21 0.65 -11.31
N ILE A 10 3.63 -0.54 -10.90
CA ILE A 10 4.51 -0.70 -9.73
C ILE A 10 5.86 -0.01 -9.97
N ALA A 11 6.43 -0.16 -11.16
CA ALA A 11 7.70 0.50 -11.51
C ALA A 11 7.57 2.02 -11.43
N GLN A 12 6.48 2.58 -11.93
CA GLN A 12 6.22 4.01 -11.89
C GLN A 12 5.95 4.49 -10.45
N TRP A 13 5.16 3.73 -9.68
CA TRP A 13 4.87 4.06 -8.29
C TRP A 13 6.13 4.05 -7.42
N ALA A 14 7.04 3.10 -7.67
CA ALA A 14 8.29 2.99 -6.92
C ALA A 14 9.19 4.21 -7.09
N THR A 15 9.08 4.94 -8.21
CA THR A 15 9.87 6.16 -8.46
C THR A 15 9.20 7.43 -7.94
N THR A 16 7.94 7.34 -7.49
CA THR A 16 7.19 8.49 -6.99
C THR A 16 7.68 8.88 -5.61
N GLN A 17 7.87 10.19 -5.36
CA GLN A 17 8.27 10.67 -4.05
C GLN A 17 7.14 10.48 -3.04
N ARG A 18 7.51 10.01 -1.85
CA ARG A 18 6.58 9.76 -0.74
C ARG A 18 7.19 10.29 0.56
N PRO A 19 6.35 10.73 1.52
CA PRO A 19 6.87 11.07 2.84
C PRO A 19 7.34 9.82 3.59
N LYS A 20 8.17 10.01 4.60
CA LYS A 20 8.62 8.92 5.45
C LYS A 20 7.45 8.28 6.19
N LEU A 21 7.50 6.97 6.35
CA LEU A 21 6.55 6.17 7.13
C LEU A 21 7.10 5.92 8.53
N GLY A 22 7.35 6.98 9.31
CA GLY A 22 7.96 6.86 10.62
C GLY A 22 9.49 6.70 10.54
N ASN A 23 10.07 5.98 11.48
CA ASN A 23 11.52 5.73 11.56
C ASN A 23 11.86 4.24 11.55
N SER A 24 10.86 3.38 11.41
CA SER A 24 11.07 1.92 11.47
C SER A 24 11.49 1.37 10.12
N SER A 25 12.11 0.20 10.17
CA SER A 25 12.49 -0.58 9.00
C SER A 25 11.75 -1.91 9.00
N GLY A 26 11.43 -2.44 7.83
CA GLY A 26 10.79 -3.74 7.71
C GLY A 26 10.29 -4.01 6.31
N MET A 27 9.86 -5.26 6.10
CA MET A 27 9.24 -5.70 4.85
C MET A 27 7.74 -5.79 5.03
N VAL A 28 6.99 -5.10 4.19
CA VAL A 28 5.52 -5.12 4.17
C VAL A 28 5.07 -5.83 2.90
N VAL A 29 4.20 -6.83 3.06
CA VAL A 29 3.57 -7.51 1.93
C VAL A 29 2.08 -7.21 1.96
N ALA A 30 1.56 -6.63 0.89
CA ALA A 30 0.14 -6.38 0.72
C ALA A 30 -0.45 -7.42 -0.24
N LYS A 31 -1.38 -8.21 0.25
CA LYS A 31 -2.12 -9.19 -0.56
C LYS A 31 -3.44 -8.55 -0.99
N ILE A 32 -3.64 -8.44 -2.29
CA ILE A 32 -4.83 -7.85 -2.88
C ILE A 32 -5.73 -8.98 -3.37
N GLU A 33 -6.94 -9.06 -2.81
CA GLU A 33 -7.90 -10.11 -3.15
C GLU A 33 -9.00 -9.60 -4.07
N GLY A 34 -9.46 -10.46 -4.97
CA GLY A 34 -10.59 -10.15 -5.85
C GLY A 34 -10.24 -9.29 -7.06
N ALA A 35 -8.97 -9.19 -7.42
CA ALA A 35 -8.55 -8.48 -8.62
C ALA A 35 -9.02 -9.24 -9.88
N PRO A 36 -9.24 -8.54 -11.02
CA PRO A 36 -9.67 -9.19 -12.25
C PRO A 36 -8.75 -10.33 -12.72
N ASP A 37 -7.46 -10.18 -12.49
CA ASP A 37 -6.45 -11.17 -12.90
C ASP A 37 -6.10 -12.16 -11.80
N GLY A 38 -6.88 -12.20 -10.71
CA GLY A 38 -6.68 -13.10 -9.58
C GLY A 38 -5.98 -12.41 -8.41
N LYS A 39 -5.30 -13.18 -7.58
CA LYS A 39 -4.61 -12.64 -6.41
C LYS A 39 -3.33 -11.91 -6.81
N ILE A 40 -3.15 -10.72 -6.25
CA ILE A 40 -1.95 -9.92 -6.45
C ILE A 40 -1.28 -9.71 -5.10
N ALA A 41 0.04 -9.82 -5.05
CA ALA A 41 0.82 -9.46 -3.88
C ALA A 41 1.84 -8.40 -4.27
N VAL A 42 2.02 -7.41 -3.40
CA VAL A 42 2.99 -6.33 -3.57
C VAL A 42 3.87 -6.28 -2.33
N THR A 43 5.17 -6.28 -2.52
CA THR A 43 6.13 -6.19 -1.42
C THR A 43 6.80 -4.83 -1.43
N ALA A 44 6.84 -4.18 -0.27
CA ALA A 44 7.54 -2.91 -0.07
C ALA A 44 8.59 -3.08 1.01
N LEU A 45 9.82 -2.65 0.71
CA LEU A 45 10.90 -2.60 1.69
C LEU A 45 11.00 -1.19 2.26
N ILE A 46 10.99 -1.09 3.58
CA ILE A 46 11.08 0.17 4.30
C ILE A 46 12.39 0.19 5.08
N GLU A 47 13.20 1.22 4.87
CA GLU A 47 14.43 1.46 5.62
C GLU A 47 14.40 2.85 6.24
N GLU A 48 14.42 2.91 7.57
CA GLU A 48 14.35 4.16 8.33
C GLU A 48 13.20 5.06 7.87
N GLY A 49 12.03 4.45 7.59
CA GLY A 49 10.82 5.13 7.17
C GLY A 49 10.72 5.40 5.67
N ASP A 50 11.77 5.18 4.91
CA ASP A 50 11.77 5.37 3.45
C ASP A 50 11.44 4.05 2.76
N ILE A 51 10.56 4.10 1.76
CA ILE A 51 10.30 2.95 0.90
C ILE A 51 11.42 2.89 -0.13
N THR A 52 12.30 1.89 0.01
CA THR A 52 13.49 1.76 -0.83
C THR A 52 13.29 0.85 -2.03
N GLU A 53 12.32 -0.06 -1.96
CA GLU A 53 12.04 -0.99 -3.04
C GLU A 53 10.57 -1.41 -2.99
N VAL A 54 9.95 -1.53 -4.16
CA VAL A 54 8.58 -2.07 -4.31
C VAL A 54 8.59 -3.00 -5.50
N TYR A 55 8.02 -4.20 -5.33
CA TYR A 55 7.91 -5.15 -6.44
C TYR A 55 6.67 -6.02 -6.30
N LEU A 56 6.22 -6.60 -7.42
CA LEU A 56 5.15 -7.58 -7.43
C LEU A 56 5.66 -8.92 -6.90
N GLY A 57 4.81 -9.59 -6.13
CA GLY A 57 5.12 -10.88 -5.52
C GLY A 57 5.25 -10.78 -4.02
N SER A 58 5.30 -11.95 -3.38
CA SER A 58 5.43 -12.05 -1.92
C SER A 58 6.90 -12.22 -1.56
N GLY A 59 7.46 -11.27 -0.82
CA GLY A 59 8.79 -11.38 -0.27
C GLY A 59 8.85 -12.40 0.88
N ARG A 60 10.04 -12.97 1.11
CA ARG A 60 10.29 -13.83 2.25
C ARG A 60 10.73 -13.00 3.45
N GLY A 61 10.41 -13.48 4.64
CA GLY A 61 10.82 -12.80 5.86
C GLY A 61 10.05 -11.51 6.14
N ARG A 62 8.80 -11.46 5.72
CA ARG A 62 7.94 -10.29 5.92
C ARG A 62 7.74 -9.99 7.40
N ASP A 63 7.78 -8.72 7.75
CA ASP A 63 7.52 -8.23 9.10
C ASP A 63 6.05 -7.89 9.29
N LEU A 64 5.40 -7.40 8.23
CA LEU A 64 4.00 -7.00 8.26
C LEU A 64 3.31 -7.50 6.99
N GLU A 65 2.13 -8.07 7.16
CA GLU A 65 1.29 -8.53 6.05
C GLU A 65 -0.06 -7.83 6.11
N LEU A 66 -0.48 -7.28 4.97
CA LEU A 66 -1.79 -6.65 4.82
C LEU A 66 -2.62 -7.48 3.85
N THR A 67 -3.92 -7.58 4.12
CA THR A 67 -4.88 -8.20 3.20
C THR A 67 -5.94 -7.16 2.86
N ILE A 68 -6.07 -6.83 1.58
CA ILE A 68 -6.88 -5.71 1.10
C ILE A 68 -7.75 -6.20 -0.07
N PRO A 69 -9.08 -6.03 -0.03
CA PRO A 69 -9.93 -6.25 -1.20
C PRO A 69 -9.54 -5.30 -2.34
N TYR A 70 -9.65 -5.76 -3.57
CA TYR A 70 -9.22 -4.99 -4.76
C TYR A 70 -9.93 -3.63 -4.87
N ASP A 71 -11.24 -3.60 -4.65
CA ASP A 71 -12.01 -2.35 -4.68
C ASP A 71 -11.55 -1.37 -3.59
N LEU A 72 -11.23 -1.87 -2.40
CA LEU A 72 -10.68 -1.05 -1.33
C LEU A 72 -9.28 -0.54 -1.68
N ALA A 73 -8.46 -1.38 -2.34
CA ALA A 73 -7.12 -0.96 -2.77
C ALA A 73 -7.18 0.23 -3.72
N ILE A 74 -8.14 0.24 -4.65
CA ILE A 74 -8.39 1.37 -5.53
C ILE A 74 -8.76 2.61 -4.73
N ASP A 75 -9.70 2.48 -3.80
CA ASP A 75 -10.16 3.61 -2.97
C ASP A 75 -9.05 4.16 -2.11
N LEU A 76 -8.21 3.31 -1.53
CA LEU A 76 -7.06 3.73 -0.74
C LEU A 76 -6.02 4.45 -1.59
N PHE A 77 -5.76 3.95 -2.79
CA PHE A 77 -4.81 4.58 -3.72
C PHE A 77 -5.31 5.96 -4.16
N ARG A 78 -6.60 6.10 -4.41
CA ARG A 78 -7.22 7.37 -4.83
C ARG A 78 -7.53 8.32 -3.67
N HIS A 79 -7.18 7.95 -2.45
CA HIS A 79 -7.44 8.73 -1.23
C HIS A 79 -8.94 8.94 -0.98
N SER A 80 -9.78 7.99 -1.35
CA SER A 80 -11.22 8.03 -1.12
C SER A 80 -11.69 7.14 0.04
N ALA A 81 -10.78 6.48 0.73
CA ALA A 81 -11.07 5.68 1.92
C ALA A 81 -10.02 5.93 3.00
N ASP A 82 -10.43 5.87 4.26
CA ASP A 82 -9.52 6.04 5.41
C ASP A 82 -9.02 4.65 5.85
N PRO A 83 -7.70 4.37 5.76
CA PRO A 83 -7.18 3.06 6.10
C PRO A 83 -7.43 2.68 7.56
N ALA A 84 -7.46 3.64 8.50
CA ALA A 84 -7.74 3.36 9.90
C ALA A 84 -9.19 2.92 10.10
N VAL A 85 -10.13 3.59 9.44
CA VAL A 85 -11.56 3.24 9.49
C VAL A 85 -11.79 1.86 8.88
N GLU A 86 -11.21 1.58 7.73
CA GLU A 86 -11.36 0.30 7.05
C GLU A 86 -10.72 -0.85 7.84
N TYR A 87 -9.62 -0.56 8.54
CA TYR A 87 -9.00 -1.51 9.46
C TYR A 87 -9.95 -1.83 10.63
N MET A 88 -10.57 -0.81 11.22
CA MET A 88 -11.51 -1.01 12.32
C MET A 88 -12.78 -1.74 11.89
N LYS A 89 -13.20 -1.57 10.64
CA LYS A 89 -14.34 -2.30 10.07
C LYS A 89 -14.01 -3.75 9.70
N GLY A 90 -12.73 -4.12 9.69
CA GLY A 90 -12.28 -5.45 9.31
C GLY A 90 -12.15 -5.69 7.80
N ARG A 91 -12.27 -4.66 6.95
CA ARG A 91 -12.04 -4.77 5.51
C ARG A 91 -10.56 -4.78 5.18
N LEU A 92 -9.77 -3.98 5.89
CA LEU A 92 -8.31 -3.98 5.82
C LEU A 92 -7.80 -4.81 6.99
N LYS A 93 -7.10 -5.90 6.69
CA LYS A 93 -6.58 -6.80 7.72
C LYS A 93 -5.06 -6.73 7.77
N MET A 94 -4.51 -6.87 8.97
CA MET A 94 -3.06 -6.91 9.14
C MET A 94 -2.67 -8.11 9.99
N SER A 95 -1.45 -8.57 9.78
CA SER A 95 -0.82 -9.62 10.56
C SER A 95 0.68 -9.32 10.64
N GLY A 96 1.30 -9.61 11.78
CA GLY A 96 2.73 -9.45 11.97
C GLY A 96 3.08 -8.38 12.99
N ASP A 97 4.10 -7.57 12.68
CA ASP A 97 4.68 -6.60 13.61
C ASP A 97 3.73 -5.42 13.88
N MET A 98 3.10 -5.44 15.04
CA MET A 98 2.17 -4.39 15.47
C MET A 98 2.87 -3.05 15.66
N ALA A 99 4.13 -3.04 16.12
CA ALA A 99 4.88 -1.80 16.31
C ALA A 99 5.11 -1.10 14.97
N LEU A 100 5.47 -1.86 13.94
CA LEU A 100 5.63 -1.33 12.59
C LEU A 100 4.29 -0.82 12.05
N TRP A 101 3.20 -1.57 12.25
CA TRP A 101 1.87 -1.16 11.84
C TRP A 101 1.44 0.17 12.47
N LEU A 102 1.69 0.32 13.77
CA LEU A 102 1.32 1.54 14.49
C LEU A 102 2.15 2.76 14.07
N GLU A 103 3.30 2.57 13.44
CA GLU A 103 4.06 3.68 12.84
C GLU A 103 3.59 3.99 11.42
N VAL A 104 3.31 2.97 10.62
CA VAL A 104 2.91 3.13 9.22
C VAL A 104 1.51 3.71 9.09
N LEU A 105 0.56 3.20 9.86
CA LEU A 105 -0.85 3.56 9.74
C LEU A 105 -1.13 5.05 9.89
N PRO A 106 -0.62 5.75 10.93
CA PRO A 106 -0.91 7.18 11.08
C PRO A 106 -0.40 8.03 9.93
N VAL A 107 0.77 7.73 9.39
CA VAL A 107 1.33 8.46 8.25
C VAL A 107 0.51 8.20 7.00
N TRP A 108 0.14 6.94 6.75
CA TRP A 108 -0.71 6.57 5.62
C TRP A 108 -2.06 7.27 5.71
N ARG A 109 -2.68 7.24 6.89
CA ARG A 109 -3.96 7.92 7.14
C ARG A 109 -3.86 9.42 6.88
N SER A 110 -2.83 10.06 7.38
CA SER A 110 -2.61 11.50 7.18
C SER A 110 -2.54 11.84 5.70
N ARG A 111 -1.89 11.01 4.91
CA ARG A 111 -1.76 11.22 3.48
C ARG A 111 -3.09 11.08 2.75
N VAL A 112 -3.87 10.07 3.12
CA VAL A 112 -5.21 9.84 2.56
C VAL A 112 -6.15 10.99 2.92
N MET A 113 -6.07 11.52 4.14
CA MET A 113 -6.94 12.59 4.63
C MET A 113 -6.66 13.96 4.00
N ASP A 114 -5.58 14.10 3.23
CA ASP A 114 -5.33 15.31 2.42
C ASP A 114 -6.39 15.51 1.33
N ASN A 115 -7.19 14.48 1.04
CA ASN A 115 -8.23 14.50 0.01
C ASN A 115 -7.73 14.84 -1.40
N LYS A 116 -6.43 14.76 -1.62
CA LYS A 116 -5.86 14.92 -2.95
C LYS A 116 -5.64 13.57 -3.58
N GLU A 117 -6.31 13.36 -4.70
CA GLU A 117 -6.03 12.19 -5.52
C GLU A 117 -4.58 12.27 -6.01
N PRO A 118 -3.77 11.20 -5.87
CA PRO A 118 -2.38 11.25 -6.32
C PRO A 118 -2.30 11.47 -7.83
N GLU A 119 -1.29 12.24 -8.26
CA GLU A 119 -1.09 12.53 -9.68
C GLU A 119 -0.99 11.25 -10.52
N LEU A 120 -0.38 10.22 -9.97
CA LEU A 120 -0.27 8.92 -10.64
C LEU A 120 -1.62 8.33 -11.00
N ALA A 121 -2.69 8.63 -10.26
CA ALA A 121 -4.04 8.15 -10.55
C ALA A 121 -4.54 8.64 -11.92
N ASN A 122 -4.11 9.83 -12.36
CA ASN A 122 -4.45 10.37 -13.67
C ASN A 122 -3.83 9.59 -14.82
N HIS A 123 -2.80 8.79 -14.54
CA HIS A 123 -2.07 7.99 -15.51
C HIS A 123 -2.29 6.49 -15.27
N THR A 124 -3.32 6.13 -14.52
CA THR A 124 -3.61 4.75 -14.15
C THR A 124 -5.00 4.35 -14.62
N GLU A 125 -5.09 3.17 -15.21
CA GLU A 125 -6.36 2.54 -15.60
C GLU A 125 -6.81 1.59 -14.48
N PHE A 126 -7.98 1.84 -13.98
CA PHE A 126 -8.58 1.04 -12.90
C PHE A 126 -9.52 -0.04 -13.40
#